data_4c8ba1a7ebabfde410491dc9016b24e8
#
_entry.id   4c8ba1a7ebabfde410491dc9016b24e8
#
_cell.length_a   1.000
_cell.length_b   1.000
_cell.length_c   1.000
_cell.angle_alpha   90.00
_cell.angle_beta   90.00
_cell.angle_gamma   90.00
#
_symmetry.space_group_name_H-M   'P 1'
#
loop_
_entity.id
_entity.type
_entity.pdbx_description
1 polymer ?
#
loop_
_entity_poly.entity_id
_entity_poly.type
_entity_poly.pdbx_seq_one_letter_code
_entity_poly.pdbx_strand_id
1 'polypeptide(L)'
;MRKVGMLMPVASLPGRHGIGDFGKESYNFVDLLKEAKAAIWQMLPLNPLGYGNSPYQPYSSCAGDELYINLDKLCEEGLLKRVPDFHSNATHIDYQAVREFKGKYLKKAFKNFKPDAGYKKFIKMDWVYNYAVFLTLKKQNNLVSWNEWPVEQQNWIKDHKYDLTPLNEDTEYEQFVQ
;
A
#
# COMPACT_ATOMS: atom_id res chain seq x y z
N MET A 1 5.51 7.73 34.78
CA MET A 1 4.21 7.03 34.84
C MET A 1 4.26 5.83 33.91
N ARG A 2 3.89 4.63 34.35
CA ARG A 2 3.84 3.43 33.50
C ARG A 2 2.61 3.53 32.60
N LYS A 3 2.77 3.14 31.31
CA LYS A 3 1.68 3.06 30.35
C LYS A 3 1.49 1.61 29.92
N VAL A 4 0.25 1.22 29.68
CA VAL A 4 -0.10 -0.10 29.12
C VAL A 4 -0.31 0.10 27.62
N GLY A 5 0.22 -0.79 26.82
CA GLY A 5 0.03 -0.83 25.37
C GLY A 5 -0.29 -2.24 24.89
N MET A 6 -0.82 -2.34 23.69
CA MET A 6 -1.07 -3.60 23.01
C MET A 6 -0.36 -3.62 21.68
N LEU A 7 0.37 -4.71 21.40
CA LEU A 7 0.92 -4.98 20.08
C LEU A 7 -0.14 -5.74 19.27
N MET A 8 -0.59 -5.12 18.18
CA MET A 8 -1.53 -5.73 17.24
C MET A 8 -1.17 -5.26 15.82
N PRO A 9 -0.70 -6.15 14.96
CA PRO A 9 -0.50 -5.81 13.55
C PRO A 9 -1.82 -5.40 12.89
N VAL A 10 -1.83 -4.37 12.08
CA VAL A 10 -3.02 -3.94 11.34
C VAL A 10 -3.57 -5.09 10.49
N ALA A 11 -2.69 -5.85 9.83
CA ALA A 11 -3.05 -7.01 9.02
C ALA A 11 -3.84 -8.09 9.80
N SER A 12 -3.69 -8.15 11.14
CA SER A 12 -4.35 -9.14 12.00
C SER A 12 -5.73 -8.70 12.49
N LEU A 13 -6.13 -7.46 12.20
CA LEU A 13 -7.49 -7.02 12.48
C LEU A 13 -8.49 -7.70 11.54
N PRO A 14 -9.76 -7.87 11.96
CA PRO A 14 -10.79 -8.33 11.05
C PRO A 14 -10.87 -7.44 9.80
N GLY A 15 -11.07 -8.06 8.65
CA GLY A 15 -11.18 -7.31 7.39
C GLY A 15 -12.02 -8.09 6.37
N ARG A 16 -13.02 -7.43 5.79
CA ARG A 16 -13.89 -8.06 4.77
C ARG A 16 -13.21 -8.26 3.41
N HIS A 17 -12.00 -7.74 3.24
CA HIS A 17 -11.23 -7.84 2.00
C HIS A 17 -9.97 -8.71 2.15
N GLY A 18 -10.03 -9.71 3.04
CA GLY A 18 -9.01 -10.76 3.20
C GLY A 18 -7.81 -10.40 4.06
N ILE A 19 -7.75 -9.17 4.55
CA ILE A 19 -6.69 -8.66 5.45
C ILE A 19 -7.26 -7.50 6.28
N GLY A 20 -6.72 -7.29 7.48
CA GLY A 20 -7.00 -6.07 8.24
C GLY A 20 -6.39 -4.83 7.57
N ASP A 21 -7.10 -3.71 7.63
CA ASP A 21 -6.70 -2.44 7.02
C ASP A 21 -7.15 -1.23 7.86
N PHE A 22 -6.87 0.00 7.40
CA PHE A 22 -7.25 1.23 8.09
C PHE A 22 -8.72 1.62 7.86
N GLY A 23 -9.61 0.64 7.90
CA GLY A 23 -11.04 0.81 7.84
C GLY A 23 -11.72 0.83 9.21
N LYS A 24 -13.02 0.53 9.23
CA LYS A 24 -13.88 0.55 10.41
C LYS A 24 -13.30 -0.25 11.59
N GLU A 25 -12.73 -1.43 11.33
CA GLU A 25 -12.25 -2.30 12.39
C GLU A 25 -10.99 -1.77 13.09
N SER A 26 -10.18 -0.98 12.42
CA SER A 26 -9.06 -0.30 13.06
C SER A 26 -9.53 0.81 14.00
N TYR A 27 -10.61 1.53 13.66
CA TYR A 27 -11.24 2.51 14.57
C TYR A 27 -11.89 1.81 15.76
N ASN A 28 -12.64 0.73 15.53
CA ASN A 28 -13.22 -0.09 16.60
C ASN A 28 -12.14 -0.59 17.55
N PHE A 29 -10.98 -1.00 17.03
CA PHE A 29 -9.87 -1.43 17.86
C PHE A 29 -9.31 -0.30 18.75
N VAL A 30 -9.21 0.92 18.22
CA VAL A 30 -8.81 2.10 19.01
C VAL A 30 -9.81 2.37 20.14
N ASP A 31 -11.11 2.25 19.87
CA ASP A 31 -12.14 2.43 20.89
C ASP A 31 -12.04 1.35 21.98
N LEU A 32 -11.81 0.09 21.61
CA LEU A 32 -11.56 -1.01 22.58
C LEU A 32 -10.31 -0.74 23.44
N LEU A 33 -9.23 -0.22 22.84
CA LEU A 33 -8.03 0.15 23.60
C LEU A 33 -8.34 1.27 24.61
N LYS A 34 -9.13 2.24 24.22
CA LYS A 34 -9.58 3.33 25.10
C LYS A 34 -10.41 2.79 26.28
N GLU A 35 -11.37 1.91 26.02
CA GLU A 35 -12.18 1.26 27.05
C GLU A 35 -11.32 0.41 28.00
N ALA A 36 -10.33 -0.33 27.48
CA ALA A 36 -9.36 -1.08 28.24
C ALA A 36 -8.31 -0.21 28.97
N LYS A 37 -8.40 1.12 28.85
CA LYS A 37 -7.41 2.09 29.39
C LYS A 37 -5.98 1.85 28.90
N ALA A 38 -5.80 1.23 27.75
CA ALA A 38 -4.52 1.13 27.08
C ALA A 38 -4.19 2.47 26.39
N ALA A 39 -2.95 2.94 26.55
CA ALA A 39 -2.52 4.23 26.06
C ALA A 39 -1.70 4.15 24.76
N ILE A 40 -1.35 2.95 24.34
CA ILE A 40 -0.45 2.72 23.20
C ILE A 40 -0.97 1.56 22.36
N TRP A 41 -1.09 1.79 21.05
CA TRP A 41 -1.19 0.74 20.05
C TRP A 41 0.17 0.60 19.37
N GLN A 42 0.84 -0.52 19.55
CA GLN A 42 2.06 -0.85 18.84
C GLN A 42 1.71 -1.66 17.59
N MET A 43 2.13 -1.16 16.44
CA MET A 43 1.95 -1.83 15.14
C MET A 43 3.29 -2.39 14.66
N LEU A 44 3.24 -3.35 13.72
CA LEU A 44 4.39 -3.69 12.90
C LEU A 44 4.61 -2.62 11.82
N PRO A 45 5.80 -2.57 11.17
CA PRO A 45 6.04 -1.64 10.07
C PRO A 45 4.94 -1.76 8.98
N LEU A 46 4.49 -0.62 8.48
CA LEU A 46 3.41 -0.50 7.49
C LEU A 46 3.94 -0.35 6.06
N ASN A 47 5.23 -0.52 5.88
CA ASN A 47 5.92 -0.38 4.61
C ASN A 47 5.60 -1.55 3.67
N PRO A 48 5.81 -1.37 2.34
CA PRO A 48 5.53 -2.40 1.36
C PRO A 48 6.28 -3.68 1.65
N LEU A 49 5.55 -4.78 1.80
CA LEU A 49 6.13 -6.08 2.11
C LEU A 49 7.05 -6.56 0.97
N GLY A 50 8.27 -6.91 1.32
CA GLY A 50 9.23 -7.49 0.40
C GLY A 50 9.17 -9.01 0.34
N TYR A 51 10.33 -9.63 0.19
CA TYR A 51 10.46 -11.08 0.12
C TYR A 51 9.85 -11.78 1.35
N GLY A 52 9.07 -12.83 1.11
CA GLY A 52 8.45 -13.62 2.17
C GLY A 52 7.35 -12.89 2.95
N ASN A 53 6.83 -11.78 2.44
CA ASN A 53 5.84 -10.92 3.11
C ASN A 53 6.28 -10.44 4.49
N SER A 54 7.59 -10.30 4.70
CA SER A 54 8.15 -9.81 5.96
C SER A 54 8.02 -8.29 6.06
N PRO A 55 7.42 -7.74 7.13
CA PRO A 55 7.35 -6.29 7.34
C PRO A 55 8.72 -5.67 7.66
N TYR A 56 9.72 -6.49 7.95
CA TYR A 56 11.09 -6.04 8.28
C TYR A 56 12.05 -6.03 7.08
N GLN A 57 11.56 -6.38 5.89
CA GLN A 57 12.33 -6.34 4.63
C GLN A 57 11.55 -5.58 3.55
N PRO A 58 11.19 -4.30 3.79
CA PRO A 58 10.39 -3.54 2.84
C PRO A 58 11.22 -3.11 1.63
N TYR A 59 10.54 -2.84 0.53
CA TYR A 59 11.15 -2.20 -0.65
C TYR A 59 11.45 -0.71 -0.43
N SER A 60 10.75 -0.07 0.50
CA SER A 60 10.92 1.34 0.84
C SER A 60 10.66 1.55 2.33
N SER A 61 11.43 2.44 2.95
CA SER A 61 11.21 2.88 4.32
C SER A 61 10.23 4.05 4.46
N CYS A 62 9.85 4.67 3.34
CA CYS A 62 8.96 5.84 3.32
C CYS A 62 7.54 5.50 2.83
N ALA A 63 7.42 4.54 1.92
CA ALA A 63 6.16 4.17 1.30
C ALA A 63 5.29 3.31 2.21
N GLY A 64 3.96 3.40 2.05
CA GLY A 64 2.97 2.52 2.66
C GLY A 64 2.64 1.31 1.78
N ASP A 65 2.22 0.20 2.40
CA ASP A 65 1.73 -0.97 1.64
C ASP A 65 0.27 -0.76 1.22
N GLU A 66 -0.03 -1.00 -0.04
CA GLU A 66 -1.36 -0.92 -0.62
C GLU A 66 -2.38 -1.86 0.03
N LEU A 67 -1.90 -2.91 0.70
CA LEU A 67 -2.75 -3.85 1.43
C LEU A 67 -3.54 -3.19 2.56
N TYR A 68 -3.02 -2.10 3.14
CA TYR A 68 -3.67 -1.38 4.22
C TYR A 68 -4.68 -0.33 3.76
N ILE A 69 -4.83 -0.09 2.44
CA ILE A 69 -5.88 0.77 1.90
C ILE A 69 -7.24 0.09 2.10
N ASN A 70 -8.17 0.78 2.73
CA ASN A 70 -9.53 0.29 2.90
C ASN A 70 -10.39 0.61 1.67
N LEU A 71 -10.92 -0.43 1.01
CA LEU A 71 -11.70 -0.27 -0.21
C LEU A 71 -13.11 0.31 0.05
N ASP A 72 -13.65 0.16 1.26
CA ASP A 72 -14.95 0.78 1.61
C ASP A 72 -14.83 2.29 1.70
N LYS A 73 -13.70 2.82 2.21
CA LYS A 73 -13.44 4.25 2.17
C LYS A 73 -13.38 4.81 0.75
N LEU A 74 -12.81 4.05 -0.19
CA LEU A 74 -12.84 4.46 -1.60
C LEU A 74 -14.27 4.46 -2.19
N CYS A 75 -15.17 3.62 -1.65
CA CYS A 75 -16.60 3.70 -1.99
C CYS A 75 -17.25 4.95 -1.38
N GLU A 76 -16.97 5.27 -0.14
CA GLU A 76 -17.46 6.47 0.55
C GLU A 76 -17.01 7.76 -0.15
N GLU A 77 -15.78 7.78 -0.66
CA GLU A 77 -15.20 8.87 -1.45
C GLU A 77 -15.71 8.91 -2.91
N GLY A 78 -16.54 7.96 -3.32
CA GLY A 78 -17.12 7.90 -4.66
C GLY A 78 -16.17 7.39 -5.76
N LEU A 79 -14.98 6.92 -5.40
CA LEU A 79 -14.02 6.34 -6.35
C LEU A 79 -14.41 4.93 -6.79
N LEU A 80 -15.18 4.22 -5.98
CA LEU A 80 -15.75 2.90 -6.27
C LEU A 80 -17.25 2.91 -5.98
N LYS A 81 -18.02 2.09 -6.71
CA LYS A 81 -19.45 1.92 -6.43
C LYS A 81 -19.73 0.90 -5.31
N ARG A 82 -19.08 -0.23 -5.41
CA ARG A 82 -19.23 -1.35 -4.46
C ARG A 82 -18.04 -2.31 -4.59
N VAL A 83 -17.61 -2.85 -3.46
CA VAL A 83 -16.63 -3.95 -3.40
C VAL A 83 -17.28 -5.13 -2.66
N PRO A 84 -17.27 -6.35 -3.23
CA PRO A 84 -17.78 -7.53 -2.54
C PRO A 84 -16.80 -7.97 -1.44
N ASP A 85 -17.28 -8.78 -0.52
CA ASP A 85 -16.43 -9.43 0.46
C ASP A 85 -15.47 -10.40 -0.25
N PHE A 86 -14.26 -10.49 0.29
CA PHE A 86 -13.24 -11.42 -0.16
C PHE A 86 -12.62 -12.13 1.03
N HIS A 87 -12.81 -13.44 1.08
CA HIS A 87 -12.26 -14.28 2.13
C HIS A 87 -11.38 -15.35 1.49
N SER A 88 -10.08 -15.30 1.76
CA SER A 88 -9.14 -16.28 1.22
C SER A 88 -9.03 -17.52 2.11
N ASN A 89 -8.85 -17.33 3.40
CA ASN A 89 -8.71 -18.39 4.41
C ASN A 89 -9.09 -17.85 5.79
N ALA A 90 -9.60 -18.72 6.68
CA ALA A 90 -9.96 -18.35 8.04
C ALA A 90 -8.77 -18.28 9.01
N THR A 91 -7.64 -18.88 8.68
CA THR A 91 -6.48 -19.03 9.59
C THR A 91 -5.24 -18.25 9.17
N HIS A 92 -5.08 -17.96 7.89
CA HIS A 92 -3.94 -17.16 7.41
C HIS A 92 -4.31 -16.32 6.20
N ILE A 93 -3.57 -15.22 6.07
CA ILE A 93 -3.73 -14.29 4.94
C ILE A 93 -3.02 -14.87 3.72
N ASP A 94 -3.76 -15.02 2.63
CA ASP A 94 -3.19 -15.22 1.31
C ASP A 94 -2.85 -13.85 0.71
N TYR A 95 -1.62 -13.41 0.96
CA TYR A 95 -1.16 -12.08 0.53
C TYR A 95 -1.23 -11.88 -0.98
N GLN A 96 -0.95 -12.92 -1.77
CA GLN A 96 -1.00 -12.82 -3.22
C GLN A 96 -2.44 -12.62 -3.71
N ALA A 97 -3.37 -13.47 -3.27
CA ALA A 97 -4.78 -13.37 -3.64
C ALA A 97 -5.39 -12.04 -3.18
N VAL A 98 -5.01 -11.53 -1.99
CA VAL A 98 -5.45 -10.22 -1.50
C VAL A 98 -4.89 -9.09 -2.37
N ARG A 99 -3.62 -9.13 -2.77
CA ARG A 99 -3.03 -8.13 -3.67
C ARG A 99 -3.72 -8.10 -5.03
N GLU A 100 -3.97 -9.27 -5.61
CA GLU A 100 -4.69 -9.38 -6.88
C GLU A 100 -6.11 -8.82 -6.76
N PHE A 101 -6.82 -9.16 -5.69
CA PHE A 101 -8.16 -8.65 -5.42
C PHE A 101 -8.15 -7.13 -5.23
N LYS A 102 -7.37 -6.60 -4.28
CA LYS A 102 -7.30 -5.15 -4.00
C LYS A 102 -6.80 -4.38 -5.21
N GLY A 103 -5.75 -4.84 -5.89
CA GLY A 103 -5.18 -4.20 -7.07
C GLY A 103 -6.20 -4.00 -8.20
N LYS A 104 -7.11 -4.97 -8.40
CA LYS A 104 -8.22 -4.82 -9.36
C LYS A 104 -9.12 -3.62 -9.03
N TYR A 105 -9.40 -3.37 -7.75
CA TYR A 105 -10.26 -2.26 -7.32
C TYR A 105 -9.49 -0.95 -7.25
N LEU A 106 -8.23 -0.97 -6.84
CA LEU A 106 -7.36 0.22 -6.88
C LEU A 106 -7.20 0.76 -8.30
N LYS A 107 -7.01 -0.11 -9.30
CA LYS A 107 -7.00 0.30 -10.71
C LYS A 107 -8.32 0.92 -11.17
N LYS A 108 -9.47 0.42 -10.67
CA LYS A 108 -10.77 1.04 -10.96
C LYS A 108 -10.93 2.39 -10.28
N ALA A 109 -10.48 2.51 -9.02
CA ALA A 109 -10.50 3.77 -8.29
C ALA A 109 -9.62 4.82 -8.97
N PHE A 110 -8.44 4.45 -9.43
CA PHE A 110 -7.54 5.33 -10.18
C PHE A 110 -8.20 5.96 -11.40
N LYS A 111 -8.97 5.18 -12.18
CA LYS A 111 -9.71 5.69 -13.35
C LYS A 111 -10.76 6.75 -13.00
N ASN A 112 -11.28 6.74 -11.78
CA ASN A 112 -12.28 7.69 -11.30
C ASN A 112 -11.66 8.83 -10.49
N PHE A 113 -10.36 8.72 -10.16
CA PHE A 113 -9.65 9.68 -9.34
C PHE A 113 -9.47 11.02 -10.08
N LYS A 114 -9.66 12.11 -9.34
CA LYS A 114 -9.43 13.47 -9.83
C LYS A 114 -8.40 14.15 -8.93
N PRO A 115 -7.18 14.42 -9.42
CA PRO A 115 -6.12 15.04 -8.62
C PRO A 115 -6.53 16.41 -8.08
N ASP A 116 -6.50 16.55 -6.76
CA ASP A 116 -6.67 17.82 -6.06
C ASP A 116 -5.33 18.54 -5.82
N ALA A 117 -5.36 19.68 -5.13
CA ALA A 117 -4.17 20.46 -4.83
C ALA A 117 -3.23 19.74 -3.83
N GLY A 118 -3.80 18.97 -2.89
CA GLY A 118 -3.04 18.17 -1.92
C GLY A 118 -2.26 17.06 -2.60
N TYR A 119 -2.92 16.29 -3.45
CA TYR A 119 -2.30 15.26 -4.26
C TYR A 119 -1.18 15.81 -5.16
N LYS A 120 -1.45 16.92 -5.87
CA LYS A 120 -0.46 17.57 -6.74
C LYS A 120 0.78 18.05 -5.98
N LYS A 121 0.65 18.40 -4.71
CA LYS A 121 1.78 18.72 -3.83
C LYS A 121 2.51 17.45 -3.38
N PHE A 122 1.77 16.41 -3.01
CA PHE A 122 2.31 15.14 -2.52
C PHE A 122 3.19 14.45 -3.56
N ILE A 123 2.73 14.31 -4.81
CA ILE A 123 3.49 13.63 -5.89
C ILE A 123 4.76 14.38 -6.30
N LYS A 124 4.96 15.63 -5.87
CA LYS A 124 6.20 16.39 -6.08
C LYS A 124 7.30 16.05 -5.07
N MET A 125 7.00 15.24 -4.06
CA MET A 125 8.02 14.75 -3.14
C MET A 125 8.91 13.74 -3.85
N ASP A 126 10.23 13.93 -3.80
CA ASP A 126 11.20 13.09 -4.52
C ASP A 126 11.03 11.60 -4.24
N TRP A 127 10.77 11.25 -2.98
CA TRP A 127 10.61 9.85 -2.61
C TRP A 127 9.35 9.21 -3.23
N VAL A 128 8.26 9.97 -3.39
CA VAL A 128 7.00 9.47 -4.00
C VAL A 128 7.22 9.13 -5.45
N TYR A 129 7.83 10.06 -6.19
CA TYR A 129 8.12 9.87 -7.61
C TYR A 129 9.13 8.73 -7.81
N ASN A 130 10.24 8.75 -7.09
CA ASN A 130 11.29 7.73 -7.21
C ASN A 130 10.78 6.33 -6.86
N TYR A 131 9.94 6.22 -5.82
CA TYR A 131 9.32 4.94 -5.46
C TYR A 131 8.32 4.45 -6.50
N ALA A 132 7.49 5.33 -7.04
CA ALA A 132 6.55 4.99 -8.11
C ALA A 132 7.28 4.47 -9.36
N VAL A 133 8.34 5.15 -9.80
CA VAL A 133 9.17 4.69 -10.91
C VAL A 133 9.84 3.36 -10.60
N PHE A 134 10.40 3.20 -9.38
CA PHE A 134 11.00 1.93 -8.97
C PHE A 134 10.00 0.77 -9.04
N LEU A 135 8.77 0.95 -8.55
CA LEU A 135 7.74 -0.09 -8.62
C LEU A 135 7.31 -0.40 -10.05
N THR A 136 7.15 0.63 -10.87
CA THR A 136 6.82 0.47 -12.29
C THR A 136 7.89 -0.36 -13.00
N LEU A 137 9.16 -0.02 -12.85
CA LEU A 137 10.28 -0.77 -13.42
C LEU A 137 10.38 -2.19 -12.84
N LYS A 138 10.16 -2.35 -11.54
CA LYS A 138 10.16 -3.66 -10.89
C LYS A 138 9.07 -4.58 -11.44
N LYS A 139 7.87 -4.06 -11.64
CA LYS A 139 6.74 -4.81 -12.24
C LYS A 139 7.03 -5.15 -13.71
N GLN A 140 7.60 -4.24 -14.48
CA GLN A 140 8.03 -4.48 -15.86
C GLN A 140 9.08 -5.59 -15.95
N ASN A 141 9.96 -5.69 -14.98
CA ASN A 141 10.99 -6.73 -14.89
C ASN A 141 10.55 -7.96 -14.09
N ASN A 142 9.26 -8.31 -14.09
CA ASN A 142 8.72 -9.52 -13.44
C ASN A 142 9.10 -9.67 -11.95
N LEU A 143 9.21 -8.56 -11.24
CA LEU A 143 9.55 -8.48 -9.81
C LEU A 143 10.94 -9.00 -9.42
N VAL A 144 11.83 -9.26 -10.40
CA VAL A 144 13.22 -9.67 -10.11
C VAL A 144 13.99 -8.57 -9.37
N SER A 145 15.13 -8.93 -8.81
CA SER A 145 15.98 -7.99 -8.07
C SER A 145 16.48 -6.88 -8.97
N TRP A 146 16.62 -5.66 -8.42
CA TRP A 146 17.06 -4.47 -9.17
C TRP A 146 18.39 -4.66 -9.93
N ASN A 147 19.32 -5.40 -9.39
CA ASN A 147 20.61 -5.69 -10.03
C ASN A 147 20.51 -6.62 -11.25
N GLU A 148 19.34 -7.20 -11.50
CA GLU A 148 19.06 -8.05 -12.65
C GLU A 148 18.35 -7.30 -13.80
N TRP A 149 18.02 -6.01 -13.59
CA TRP A 149 17.35 -5.20 -14.60
C TRP A 149 18.32 -4.79 -15.72
N PRO A 150 17.83 -4.33 -16.89
CA PRO A 150 18.66 -3.68 -17.88
C PRO A 150 19.46 -2.52 -17.29
N VAL A 151 20.71 -2.38 -17.68
CA VAL A 151 21.66 -1.40 -17.10
C VAL A 151 21.12 0.04 -17.17
N GLU A 152 20.41 0.39 -18.24
CA GLU A 152 19.79 1.70 -18.41
C GLU A 152 18.72 1.98 -17.35
N GLN A 153 17.93 0.96 -16.99
CA GLN A 153 16.94 1.05 -15.92
C GLN A 153 17.59 1.08 -14.53
N GLN A 154 18.66 0.29 -14.31
CA GLN A 154 19.41 0.32 -13.06
C GLN A 154 19.99 1.69 -12.77
N ASN A 155 20.45 2.40 -13.81
CA ASN A 155 21.11 3.69 -13.70
C ASN A 155 20.14 4.89 -13.73
N TRP A 156 18.87 4.66 -13.97
CA TRP A 156 17.89 5.72 -14.13
C TRP A 156 17.95 6.79 -13.02
N ILE A 157 18.04 6.38 -11.75
CA ILE A 157 18.04 7.33 -10.63
C ILE A 157 19.30 8.23 -10.61
N LYS A 158 20.37 7.79 -11.26
CA LYS A 158 21.66 8.52 -11.30
C LYS A 158 21.76 9.45 -12.49
N ASP A 159 21.30 9.01 -13.65
CA ASP A 159 21.57 9.70 -14.92
C ASP A 159 20.31 10.18 -15.65
N HIS A 160 19.12 9.74 -15.23
CA HIS A 160 17.82 10.10 -15.79
C HIS A 160 17.71 9.92 -17.33
N LYS A 161 18.51 9.02 -17.92
CA LYS A 161 18.56 8.83 -19.37
C LYS A 161 17.54 7.86 -19.92
N TYR A 162 17.06 6.93 -19.07
CA TYR A 162 16.04 5.98 -19.51
C TYR A 162 14.71 6.72 -19.77
N ASP A 163 14.12 6.52 -20.95
CA ASP A 163 12.83 7.11 -21.30
C ASP A 163 11.68 6.45 -20.56
N LEU A 164 11.07 7.17 -19.64
CA LEU A 164 9.92 6.73 -18.86
C LEU A 164 8.58 7.07 -19.52
N THR A 165 8.56 7.79 -20.63
CA THR A 165 7.32 8.23 -21.30
C THR A 165 6.34 7.08 -21.55
N PRO A 166 6.78 5.89 -22.02
CA PRO A 166 5.88 4.74 -22.21
C PRO A 166 5.27 4.19 -20.92
N LEU A 167 5.83 4.55 -19.75
CA LEU A 167 5.47 4.05 -18.43
C LEU A 167 4.75 5.09 -17.58
N ASN A 168 4.39 6.24 -18.15
CA ASN A 168 3.78 7.34 -17.38
C ASN A 168 2.50 6.93 -16.68
N GLU A 169 1.57 6.23 -17.35
CA GLU A 169 0.31 5.80 -16.76
C GLU A 169 0.53 4.84 -15.55
N ASP A 170 1.48 3.91 -15.68
CA ASP A 170 1.81 2.99 -14.60
C ASP A 170 2.47 3.74 -13.43
N THR A 171 3.34 4.70 -13.71
CA THR A 171 3.97 5.53 -12.68
C THR A 171 2.94 6.41 -11.95
N GLU A 172 2.01 7.02 -12.67
CA GLU A 172 0.90 7.79 -12.10
C GLU A 172 -0.01 6.91 -11.24
N TYR A 173 -0.26 5.67 -11.67
CA TYR A 173 -0.99 4.71 -10.85
C TYR A 173 -0.26 4.39 -9.54
N GLU A 174 1.04 4.15 -9.57
CA GLU A 174 1.82 3.90 -8.35
C GLU A 174 1.85 5.13 -7.43
N GLN A 175 1.89 6.34 -7.98
CA GLN A 175 1.76 7.58 -7.18
C GLN A 175 0.37 7.69 -6.53
N PHE A 176 -0.68 7.34 -7.25
CA PHE A 176 -2.04 7.33 -6.71
C PHE A 176 -2.20 6.33 -5.56
N VAL A 177 -1.58 5.18 -5.65
CA VAL A 177 -1.62 4.15 -4.61
C VAL A 177 -0.97 4.63 -3.31
N GLN A 178 0.05 5.51 -3.38
CA GLN A 178 0.70 6.10 -2.19
C GLN A 178 -0.12 7.25 -1.60
#